data_a153ba2c7c8807986c9257cabadde165
#
_entry.id   a153ba2c7c8807986c9257cabadde165
#
_cell.length_a   1.000
_cell.length_b   1.000
_cell.length_c   1.000
_cell.angle_alpha   90.00
_cell.angle_beta   90.00
_cell.angle_gamma   90.00
#
_symmetry.space_group_name_H-M   'P 1'
#
loop_
_entity.id
_entity.type
_entity.pdbx_description
1 polymer ?
#
loop_
_entity_poly.entity_id
_entity_poly.type
_entity_poly.pdbx_seq_one_letter_code
_entity_poly.pdbx_strand_id
1 'polypeptide(L)'
;VRSRTGLRRPPRRPTAAAVGAAAVAALVLAALLVWSLWPSGVSVPSDFGTRPRALEPATGASSGVLDDAPGERKTSRPVSEPTALRVPRVSLEARVQDVGVRDDGTVEIPDDAEQAGWYRFGPAPGAPEGSAVLIGHVDDRTGDLGAFAKLYGVRKGDAITVAREDAPHVRYEVTAREVVDKDRLPDEVFRRHGQPVLTLVTCAPPYDRERGGYQRNLLVYAVPAG
;
A
#
# COMPACT_ATOMS: atom_id res chain seq x y z
N VAL A 1 -27.85 89.08 21.00
CA VAL A 1 -27.90 87.66 21.05
C VAL A 1 -27.53 87.16 19.65
N ARG A 2 -26.30 86.51 19.50
CA ARG A 2 -25.87 85.93 18.23
C ARG A 2 -25.91 84.38 18.36
N SER A 3 -26.85 83.79 17.71
CA SER A 3 -26.96 82.33 17.57
C SER A 3 -25.88 81.82 16.61
N ARG A 4 -25.02 80.90 17.10
CA ARG A 4 -24.05 80.13 16.26
C ARG A 4 -24.73 78.88 15.76
N THR A 5 -25.03 78.85 14.47
CA THR A 5 -25.52 77.68 13.79
C THR A 5 -24.33 76.74 13.50
N GLY A 6 -24.26 75.61 14.17
CA GLY A 6 -23.25 74.58 13.95
C GLY A 6 -23.53 73.79 12.66
N LEU A 7 -22.68 73.95 11.67
CA LEU A 7 -22.72 73.15 10.48
C LEU A 7 -22.30 71.64 10.78
N ARG A 8 -23.24 70.71 10.76
CA ARG A 8 -22.96 69.29 10.79
C ARG A 8 -22.30 68.85 9.48
N ARG A 9 -21.08 68.32 9.51
CA ARG A 9 -20.42 67.69 8.37
C ARG A 9 -21.18 66.42 7.98
N PRO A 10 -21.49 66.21 6.67
CA PRO A 10 -22.10 64.93 6.23
C PRO A 10 -21.11 63.76 6.39
N PRO A 11 -21.62 62.53 6.65
CA PRO A 11 -20.77 61.35 6.73
C PRO A 11 -20.09 61.07 5.35
N ARG A 12 -18.76 60.89 5.40
CA ARG A 12 -17.98 60.52 4.22
C ARG A 12 -18.42 59.13 3.75
N ARG A 13 -19.05 59.04 2.57
CA ARG A 13 -19.35 57.74 1.91
C ARG A 13 -18.03 57.10 1.55
N PRO A 14 -17.84 55.77 1.84
CA PRO A 14 -16.63 55.08 1.41
C PRO A 14 -16.55 55.09 -0.11
N THR A 15 -15.37 55.43 -0.66
CA THR A 15 -15.12 55.45 -2.09
C THR A 15 -15.17 54.02 -2.65
N ALA A 16 -15.67 53.83 -3.87
CA ALA A 16 -15.79 52.54 -4.54
C ALA A 16 -14.46 51.74 -4.55
N ALA A 17 -13.31 52.42 -4.52
CA ALA A 17 -11.99 51.81 -4.42
C ALA A 17 -11.75 51.15 -3.02
N ALA A 18 -12.30 51.67 -1.93
CA ALA A 18 -12.14 51.07 -0.60
C ALA A 18 -12.99 49.80 -0.44
N VAL A 19 -14.17 49.73 -1.09
CA VAL A 19 -15.02 48.53 -1.10
C VAL A 19 -14.42 47.42 -1.93
N GLY A 20 -13.81 47.75 -3.09
CA GLY A 20 -13.12 46.77 -3.92
C GLY A 20 -11.89 46.12 -3.26
N ALA A 21 -11.08 46.91 -2.54
CA ALA A 21 -9.90 46.39 -1.82
C ALA A 21 -10.29 45.47 -0.65
N ALA A 22 -11.37 45.77 0.07
CA ALA A 22 -11.87 44.90 1.14
C ALA A 22 -12.43 43.57 0.62
N ALA A 23 -13.11 43.56 -0.54
CA ALA A 23 -13.64 42.35 -1.17
C ALA A 23 -12.52 41.45 -1.64
N VAL A 24 -11.47 41.98 -2.28
CA VAL A 24 -10.30 41.21 -2.71
C VAL A 24 -9.55 40.63 -1.53
N ALA A 25 -9.34 41.40 -0.44
CA ALA A 25 -8.69 40.87 0.77
C ALA A 25 -9.50 39.75 1.44
N ALA A 26 -10.82 39.85 1.46
CA ALA A 26 -11.69 38.78 1.98
C ALA A 26 -11.62 37.48 1.14
N LEU A 27 -11.57 37.60 -0.19
CA LEU A 27 -11.43 36.45 -1.09
C LEU A 27 -10.05 35.78 -0.95
N VAL A 28 -8.98 36.55 -0.81
CA VAL A 28 -7.63 36.01 -0.57
C VAL A 28 -7.55 35.31 0.78
N LEU A 29 -8.12 35.89 1.85
CA LEU A 29 -8.19 35.25 3.17
C LEU A 29 -9.03 33.96 3.15
N ALA A 30 -10.16 33.95 2.44
CA ALA A 30 -10.97 32.75 2.25
C ALA A 30 -10.21 31.65 1.48
N ALA A 31 -9.49 32.02 0.42
CA ALA A 31 -8.66 31.10 -0.34
C ALA A 31 -7.51 30.53 0.50
N LEU A 32 -6.85 31.35 1.33
CA LEU A 32 -5.79 30.91 2.24
C LEU A 32 -6.32 29.99 3.35
N LEU A 33 -7.54 30.28 3.87
CA LEU A 33 -8.21 29.40 4.85
C LEU A 33 -8.61 28.06 4.22
N VAL A 34 -9.14 28.05 3.00
CA VAL A 34 -9.45 26.82 2.28
C VAL A 34 -8.16 26.03 2.01
N TRP A 35 -7.07 26.70 1.64
CA TRP A 35 -5.78 26.02 1.40
C TRP A 35 -5.16 25.49 2.70
N SER A 36 -5.31 26.18 3.84
CA SER A 36 -4.83 25.70 5.15
C SER A 36 -5.68 24.56 5.73
N LEU A 37 -6.92 24.39 5.28
CA LEU A 37 -7.82 23.29 5.66
C LEU A 37 -7.75 22.11 4.66
N TRP A 38 -7.04 22.27 3.53
CA TRP A 38 -6.82 21.15 2.61
C TRP A 38 -5.88 20.15 3.29
N PRO A 39 -6.30 18.88 3.47
CA PRO A 39 -5.41 17.89 4.07
C PRO A 39 -4.22 17.69 3.16
N SER A 40 -3.10 18.31 3.49
CA SER A 40 -1.84 18.16 2.79
C SER A 40 -1.24 16.81 3.14
N GLY A 41 -1.38 15.87 2.23
CA GLY A 41 -0.67 14.60 2.23
C GLY A 41 -1.52 13.40 2.63
N VAL A 42 -1.42 12.35 1.84
CA VAL A 42 -1.85 11.00 2.22
C VAL A 42 -1.08 10.64 3.49
N SER A 43 -1.78 10.64 4.62
CA SER A 43 -1.17 10.28 5.90
C SER A 43 -0.72 8.83 5.82
N VAL A 44 0.56 8.58 6.09
CA VAL A 44 1.09 7.22 6.23
C VAL A 44 0.36 6.58 7.39
N PRO A 45 -0.31 5.44 7.20
CA PRO A 45 -1.01 4.78 8.29
C PRO A 45 -0.01 4.27 9.32
N SER A 46 -0.41 4.27 10.61
CA SER A 46 0.42 3.70 11.67
C SER A 46 0.62 2.20 11.48
N ASP A 47 1.82 1.72 11.78
CA ASP A 47 2.13 0.31 11.78
C ASP A 47 1.33 -0.43 12.86
N PHE A 48 1.07 -1.72 12.64
CA PHE A 48 0.46 -2.61 13.63
C PHE A 48 0.94 -4.05 13.45
N GLY A 49 0.86 -4.83 14.52
CA GLY A 49 1.26 -6.22 14.55
C GLY A 49 2.79 -6.41 14.51
N THR A 50 3.21 -7.65 14.45
CA THR A 50 4.62 -8.03 14.30
C THR A 50 4.77 -8.82 13.02
N ARG A 51 5.80 -8.52 12.23
CA ARG A 51 6.16 -9.27 11.03
C ARG A 51 6.24 -10.76 11.36
N PRO A 52 5.60 -11.64 10.57
CA PRO A 52 5.74 -13.08 10.74
C PRO A 52 7.21 -13.47 10.57
N ARG A 53 7.84 -13.91 11.67
CA ARG A 53 9.23 -14.32 11.65
C ARG A 53 9.34 -15.67 10.95
N ALA A 54 10.38 -15.86 10.12
CA ALA A 54 10.80 -17.19 9.76
C ALA A 54 11.13 -17.93 11.07
N LEU A 55 10.34 -18.93 11.44
CA LEU A 55 10.79 -19.87 12.47
C LEU A 55 12.02 -20.56 11.88
N GLU A 56 13.16 -20.40 12.52
CA GLU A 56 14.32 -21.23 12.24
C GLU A 56 13.86 -22.70 12.31
N PRO A 57 14.28 -23.56 11.37
CA PRO A 57 14.01 -24.98 11.53
C PRO A 57 14.54 -25.39 12.90
N ALA A 58 13.66 -26.01 13.69
CA ALA A 58 14.04 -26.50 15.01
C ALA A 58 15.29 -27.37 14.84
N THR A 59 16.43 -26.84 15.31
CA THR A 59 17.71 -27.56 15.36
C THR A 59 17.58 -28.66 16.39
N GLY A 60 17.05 -29.82 15.98
CA GLY A 60 16.76 -30.93 16.85
C GLY A 60 16.28 -32.16 16.10
N ALA A 61 16.94 -32.52 14.98
CA ALA A 61 16.84 -33.87 14.43
C ALA A 61 18.23 -34.41 14.24
N SER A 62 18.59 -35.28 15.18
CA SER A 62 19.73 -36.16 15.18
C SER A 62 20.06 -36.72 13.81
N SER A 63 21.33 -36.69 13.46
CA SER A 63 21.92 -37.40 12.32
C SER A 63 21.61 -38.89 12.39
N GLY A 64 20.56 -39.31 11.68
CA GLY A 64 20.33 -40.70 11.33
C GLY A 64 20.88 -40.96 9.94
N VAL A 65 21.88 -41.83 9.86
CA VAL A 65 22.58 -42.21 8.67
C VAL A 65 21.64 -42.94 7.70
N LEU A 66 21.60 -42.44 6.49
CA LEU A 66 21.48 -43.06 5.18
C LEU A 66 20.83 -44.48 5.04
N ASP A 67 19.75 -44.50 4.30
CA ASP A 67 19.53 -45.59 3.35
C ASP A 67 19.14 -45.02 1.99
N ASP A 68 19.97 -45.37 1.01
CA ASP A 68 19.92 -44.90 -0.37
C ASP A 68 18.86 -45.73 -1.12
N ALA A 69 17.61 -45.27 -1.10
CA ALA A 69 16.57 -45.75 -1.99
C ALA A 69 16.32 -44.69 -3.07
N PRO A 70 16.17 -45.08 -4.36
CA PRO A 70 15.89 -44.14 -5.43
C PRO A 70 14.55 -43.46 -5.14
N GLY A 71 14.59 -42.30 -4.46
CA GLY A 71 13.42 -41.54 -4.07
C GLY A 71 12.66 -41.13 -5.31
N GLU A 72 11.40 -41.52 -5.34
CA GLU A 72 10.37 -40.93 -6.18
C GLU A 72 10.57 -39.42 -6.21
N ARG A 73 10.89 -38.89 -7.41
CA ARG A 73 10.76 -37.44 -7.66
C ARG A 73 9.33 -37.11 -7.28
N LYS A 74 9.15 -36.44 -6.12
CA LYS A 74 7.90 -35.76 -5.80
C LYS A 74 7.62 -34.86 -6.99
N THR A 75 6.70 -35.30 -7.86
CA THR A 75 6.17 -34.50 -8.93
C THR A 75 5.66 -33.24 -8.27
N SER A 76 6.39 -32.13 -8.43
CA SER A 76 5.95 -30.83 -7.98
C SER A 76 4.57 -30.60 -8.59
N ARG A 77 3.55 -30.57 -7.74
CA ARG A 77 2.20 -30.24 -8.16
C ARG A 77 2.28 -28.95 -8.94
N PRO A 78 1.64 -28.83 -10.12
CA PRO A 78 1.63 -27.60 -10.88
C PRO A 78 1.26 -26.45 -9.94
N VAL A 79 2.06 -25.40 -9.95
CA VAL A 79 1.79 -24.18 -9.16
C VAL A 79 0.51 -23.57 -9.73
N SER A 80 -0.55 -23.52 -8.91
CA SER A 80 -1.79 -22.88 -9.33
C SER A 80 -1.62 -21.35 -9.20
N GLU A 81 -1.63 -20.67 -10.33
CA GLU A 81 -1.39 -19.23 -10.41
C GLU A 81 -2.54 -18.42 -9.82
N PRO A 82 -2.25 -17.32 -9.11
CA PRO A 82 -3.28 -16.42 -8.62
C PRO A 82 -3.88 -15.62 -9.79
N THR A 83 -5.21 -15.48 -9.79
CA THR A 83 -5.96 -14.76 -10.83
C THR A 83 -6.65 -13.50 -10.32
N ALA A 84 -7.00 -13.44 -9.03
CA ALA A 84 -7.60 -12.27 -8.41
C ALA A 84 -7.30 -12.17 -6.92
N LEU A 85 -7.25 -10.95 -6.42
CA LEU A 85 -7.09 -10.59 -5.01
C LEU A 85 -8.30 -9.78 -4.55
N ARG A 86 -8.84 -10.10 -3.36
CA ARG A 86 -9.94 -9.36 -2.75
C ARG A 86 -9.70 -9.12 -1.27
N VAL A 87 -9.96 -7.87 -0.83
CA VAL A 87 -10.00 -7.47 0.59
C VAL A 87 -11.30 -6.69 0.82
N PRO A 88 -12.40 -7.39 1.19
CA PRO A 88 -13.76 -6.81 1.19
C PRO A 88 -13.90 -5.55 2.05
N ARG A 89 -13.27 -5.53 3.23
CA ARG A 89 -13.42 -4.42 4.16
C ARG A 89 -12.96 -3.07 3.58
N VAL A 90 -11.96 -3.07 2.73
CA VAL A 90 -11.43 -1.86 2.07
C VAL A 90 -11.86 -1.77 0.60
N SER A 91 -12.78 -2.64 0.15
CA SER A 91 -13.25 -2.70 -1.23
C SER A 91 -12.10 -2.84 -2.24
N LEU A 92 -11.01 -3.55 -1.86
CA LEU A 92 -9.93 -3.86 -2.78
C LEU A 92 -10.36 -5.08 -3.60
N GLU A 93 -10.34 -4.91 -4.91
CA GLU A 93 -10.46 -5.99 -5.89
C GLU A 93 -9.44 -5.71 -6.99
N ALA A 94 -8.59 -6.68 -7.31
CA ALA A 94 -7.59 -6.55 -8.36
C ALA A 94 -7.44 -7.89 -9.08
N ARG A 95 -7.32 -7.84 -10.41
CA ARG A 95 -6.81 -8.98 -11.19
C ARG A 95 -5.34 -9.18 -10.86
N VAL A 96 -4.90 -10.43 -10.85
CA VAL A 96 -3.50 -10.78 -10.61
C VAL A 96 -2.92 -11.37 -11.88
N GLN A 97 -1.75 -10.90 -12.27
CA GLN A 97 -0.91 -11.50 -13.32
C GLN A 97 0.45 -11.86 -12.73
N ASP A 98 1.16 -12.79 -13.34
CA ASP A 98 2.53 -13.06 -12.96
C ASP A 98 3.46 -11.93 -13.38
N VAL A 99 4.48 -11.64 -12.55
CA VAL A 99 5.52 -10.65 -12.85
C VAL A 99 6.89 -11.21 -12.55
N GLY A 100 7.87 -10.72 -13.30
CA GLY A 100 9.27 -11.11 -13.20
C GLY A 100 10.13 -10.09 -12.48
N VAL A 101 11.38 -10.04 -12.90
CA VAL A 101 12.41 -9.09 -12.47
C VAL A 101 12.98 -8.41 -13.70
N ARG A 102 13.13 -7.10 -13.66
CA ARG A 102 13.76 -6.30 -14.71
C ARG A 102 15.27 -6.48 -14.69
N ASP A 103 15.93 -6.02 -15.75
CA ASP A 103 17.39 -6.10 -15.88
C ASP A 103 18.14 -5.33 -14.76
N ASP A 104 17.51 -4.33 -14.15
CA ASP A 104 18.03 -3.56 -13.02
C ASP A 104 17.84 -4.26 -11.65
N GLY A 105 17.28 -5.48 -11.63
CA GLY A 105 17.01 -6.26 -10.43
C GLY A 105 15.74 -5.88 -9.68
N THR A 106 14.96 -4.91 -10.16
CA THR A 106 13.68 -4.55 -9.55
C THR A 106 12.55 -5.50 -9.99
N VAL A 107 11.62 -5.78 -9.09
CA VAL A 107 10.43 -6.57 -9.43
C VAL A 107 9.54 -5.76 -10.37
N GLU A 108 9.06 -6.39 -11.42
CA GLU A 108 8.08 -5.80 -12.33
C GLU A 108 6.76 -5.52 -11.59
N ILE A 109 6.10 -4.45 -12.00
CA ILE A 109 4.75 -4.11 -11.52
C ILE A 109 3.87 -3.96 -12.76
N PRO A 110 2.61 -4.45 -12.75
CA PRO A 110 1.68 -4.27 -13.87
C PRO A 110 1.58 -2.81 -14.31
N ASP A 111 1.47 -2.53 -15.60
CA ASP A 111 1.28 -1.16 -16.11
C ASP A 111 -0.08 -0.57 -15.70
N ASP A 112 -1.10 -1.42 -15.56
CA ASP A 112 -2.43 -1.04 -15.10
C ASP A 112 -2.44 -0.94 -13.57
N ALA A 113 -2.71 0.26 -13.04
CA ALA A 113 -2.71 0.53 -11.61
C ALA A 113 -3.83 -0.20 -10.83
N GLU A 114 -4.86 -0.69 -11.53
CA GLU A 114 -5.94 -1.50 -10.94
C GLU A 114 -5.59 -2.99 -10.85
N GLN A 115 -4.42 -3.42 -11.36
CA GLN A 115 -3.95 -4.79 -11.32
C GLN A 115 -2.88 -5.00 -10.24
N ALA A 116 -2.72 -6.25 -9.84
CA ALA A 116 -1.64 -6.72 -8.98
C ALA A 116 -0.72 -7.69 -9.74
N GLY A 117 0.57 -7.63 -9.44
CA GLY A 117 1.57 -8.57 -9.93
C GLY A 117 1.92 -9.61 -8.87
N TRP A 118 1.87 -10.89 -9.21
CA TRP A 118 2.44 -11.94 -8.39
C TRP A 118 3.88 -12.21 -8.78
N TYR A 119 4.80 -12.13 -7.82
CA TYR A 119 6.21 -12.44 -8.01
C TYR A 119 6.39 -13.95 -8.26
N ARG A 120 6.47 -14.35 -9.55
CA ARG A 120 6.45 -15.76 -9.98
C ARG A 120 7.65 -16.59 -9.55
N PHE A 121 8.77 -15.96 -9.16
CA PHE A 121 9.96 -16.67 -8.68
C PHE A 121 9.91 -17.02 -7.19
N GLY A 122 8.85 -16.59 -6.49
CA GLY A 122 8.55 -16.94 -5.12
C GLY A 122 7.45 -17.99 -4.99
N PRO A 123 7.06 -18.34 -3.75
CA PRO A 123 5.91 -19.21 -3.50
C PRO A 123 4.63 -18.63 -4.09
N ALA A 124 3.73 -19.51 -4.58
CA ALA A 124 2.39 -19.09 -4.95
C ALA A 124 1.47 -18.97 -3.73
N PRO A 125 0.42 -18.17 -3.80
CA PRO A 125 -0.61 -18.15 -2.76
C PRO A 125 -1.19 -19.55 -2.52
N GLY A 126 -1.18 -20.00 -1.25
CA GLY A 126 -1.56 -21.34 -0.85
C GLY A 126 -0.43 -22.36 -0.86
N ALA A 127 0.81 -21.95 -1.15
CA ALA A 127 1.98 -22.79 -0.91
C ALA A 127 2.10 -23.13 0.59
N PRO A 128 2.61 -24.34 0.93
CA PRO A 128 2.71 -24.78 2.32
C PRO A 128 3.77 -24.03 3.13
N GLU A 129 4.66 -23.30 2.46
CA GLU A 129 5.74 -22.57 3.09
C GLU A 129 6.15 -21.33 2.28
N GLY A 130 6.87 -20.42 2.94
CA GLY A 130 7.46 -19.23 2.36
C GLY A 130 6.48 -18.06 2.23
N SER A 131 6.90 -17.02 1.53
CA SER A 131 6.12 -15.80 1.33
C SER A 131 5.66 -15.67 -0.11
N ALA A 132 4.35 -15.72 -0.34
CA ALA A 132 3.75 -15.35 -1.61
C ALA A 132 3.65 -13.83 -1.69
N VAL A 133 4.28 -13.20 -2.69
CA VAL A 133 4.36 -11.74 -2.81
C VAL A 133 3.45 -11.25 -3.92
N LEU A 134 2.57 -10.30 -3.58
CA LEU A 134 1.74 -9.56 -4.52
C LEU A 134 2.09 -8.07 -4.43
N ILE A 135 2.30 -7.44 -5.57
CA ILE A 135 2.75 -6.05 -5.69
C ILE A 135 1.74 -5.26 -6.52
N GLY A 136 1.46 -4.03 -6.14
CA GLY A 136 0.55 -3.17 -6.91
C GLY A 136 0.82 -1.70 -6.66
N HIS A 137 0.28 -0.87 -7.55
CA HIS A 137 0.43 0.57 -7.50
C HIS A 137 -0.42 1.23 -6.42
N VAL A 138 0.15 2.24 -5.75
CA VAL A 138 -0.60 3.15 -4.88
C VAL A 138 -1.34 4.22 -5.70
N ASP A 139 -0.76 4.67 -6.79
CA ASP A 139 -1.31 5.63 -7.76
C ASP A 139 -0.77 5.36 -9.16
N ASP A 140 -1.41 5.94 -10.15
CA ASP A 140 -0.95 5.90 -11.53
C ASP A 140 -0.14 7.16 -11.90
N ARG A 141 0.23 7.29 -13.18
CA ARG A 141 1.02 8.43 -13.69
C ARG A 141 0.23 9.74 -13.73
N THR A 142 -1.09 9.69 -13.64
CA THR A 142 -1.98 10.87 -13.60
C THR A 142 -2.22 11.35 -12.17
N GLY A 143 -1.88 10.50 -11.17
CA GLY A 143 -2.10 10.74 -9.75
C GLY A 143 -3.44 10.16 -9.26
N ASP A 144 -4.14 9.40 -10.10
CA ASP A 144 -5.32 8.66 -9.68
C ASP A 144 -4.91 7.44 -8.83
N LEU A 145 -5.71 7.13 -7.81
CA LEU A 145 -5.38 6.05 -6.87
C LEU A 145 -5.48 4.68 -7.54
N GLY A 146 -4.42 3.90 -7.43
CA GLY A 146 -4.39 2.49 -7.84
C GLY A 146 -5.07 1.58 -6.81
N ALA A 147 -5.27 0.32 -7.20
CA ALA A 147 -5.96 -0.67 -6.36
C ALA A 147 -5.30 -0.83 -4.98
N PHE A 148 -3.97 -0.76 -4.90
CA PHE A 148 -3.24 -0.97 -3.65
C PHE A 148 -3.19 0.25 -2.73
N ALA A 149 -3.67 1.43 -3.14
CA ALA A 149 -3.94 2.53 -2.22
C ALA A 149 -4.88 2.12 -1.08
N LYS A 150 -5.80 1.20 -1.35
CA LYS A 150 -6.77 0.67 -0.38
C LYS A 150 -6.11 -0.09 0.77
N LEU A 151 -4.86 -0.57 0.60
CA LEU A 151 -4.08 -1.22 1.67
C LEU A 151 -3.77 -0.29 2.85
N TYR A 152 -3.79 1.02 2.63
CA TYR A 152 -3.64 2.01 3.71
C TYR A 152 -4.76 1.91 4.75
N GLY A 153 -5.92 1.43 4.34
CA GLY A 153 -7.08 1.23 5.20
C GLY A 153 -7.14 -0.12 5.92
N VAL A 154 -6.33 -1.13 5.57
CA VAL A 154 -6.45 -2.48 6.17
C VAL A 154 -6.16 -2.47 7.68
N ARG A 155 -6.74 -3.44 8.39
CA ARG A 155 -6.59 -3.63 9.84
C ARG A 155 -6.25 -5.08 10.14
N LYS A 156 -5.67 -5.32 11.31
CA LYS A 156 -5.48 -6.67 11.82
C LYS A 156 -6.83 -7.40 11.88
N GLY A 157 -6.84 -8.65 11.42
CA GLY A 157 -8.05 -9.48 11.35
C GLY A 157 -8.84 -9.35 10.04
N ASP A 158 -8.46 -8.44 9.13
CA ASP A 158 -9.13 -8.33 7.84
C ASP A 158 -8.91 -9.60 7.01
N ALA A 159 -9.99 -10.07 6.40
CA ALA A 159 -9.94 -11.21 5.49
C ALA A 159 -9.42 -10.79 4.12
N ILE A 160 -8.51 -11.62 3.58
CA ILE A 160 -8.03 -11.55 2.19
C ILE A 160 -8.40 -12.85 1.51
N THR A 161 -8.88 -12.77 0.28
CA THR A 161 -9.13 -13.94 -0.57
C THR A 161 -8.31 -13.83 -1.85
N VAL A 162 -7.56 -14.89 -2.16
CA VAL A 162 -6.84 -15.02 -3.43
C VAL A 162 -7.50 -16.12 -4.24
N ALA A 163 -8.07 -15.76 -5.39
CA ALA A 163 -8.54 -16.71 -6.39
C ALA A 163 -7.34 -17.28 -7.13
N ARG A 164 -7.42 -18.54 -7.53
CA ARG A 164 -6.37 -19.26 -8.28
C ARG A 164 -6.97 -19.97 -9.47
N GLU A 165 -6.14 -20.16 -10.50
CA GLU A 165 -6.48 -20.97 -11.62
C GLU A 165 -6.55 -22.45 -11.19
N ASP A 166 -7.57 -23.18 -11.63
CA ASP A 166 -7.75 -24.63 -11.42
C ASP A 166 -7.57 -25.13 -9.97
N ALA A 167 -7.74 -24.25 -8.96
CA ALA A 167 -7.63 -24.58 -7.54
C ALA A 167 -8.61 -23.78 -6.65
N PRO A 168 -8.95 -24.31 -5.47
CA PRO A 168 -9.77 -23.56 -4.50
C PRO A 168 -9.12 -22.22 -4.13
N HIS A 169 -9.95 -21.22 -3.89
CA HIS A 169 -9.50 -19.93 -3.36
C HIS A 169 -8.78 -20.11 -2.02
N VAL A 170 -7.74 -19.32 -1.78
CA VAL A 170 -7.03 -19.29 -0.50
C VAL A 170 -7.50 -18.10 0.31
N ARG A 171 -7.80 -18.33 1.57
CA ARG A 171 -8.15 -17.29 2.53
C ARG A 171 -6.97 -17.00 3.44
N TYR A 172 -6.80 -15.72 3.75
CA TYR A 172 -5.79 -15.22 4.67
C TYR A 172 -6.42 -14.22 5.64
N GLU A 173 -5.78 -14.04 6.78
CA GLU A 173 -6.10 -13.03 7.77
C GLU A 173 -4.91 -12.08 7.94
N VAL A 174 -5.15 -10.77 7.87
CA VAL A 174 -4.11 -9.74 8.07
C VAL A 174 -3.62 -9.80 9.52
N THR A 175 -2.30 -9.94 9.69
CA THR A 175 -1.66 -9.99 11.00
C THR A 175 -0.82 -8.77 11.33
N ALA A 176 -0.20 -8.15 10.30
CA ALA A 176 0.65 -6.99 10.49
C ALA A 176 0.64 -6.07 9.26
N ARG A 177 0.96 -4.81 9.51
CA ARG A 177 1.27 -3.80 8.50
C ARG A 177 2.41 -2.96 8.98
N GLU A 178 3.39 -2.69 8.11
CA GLU A 178 4.52 -1.83 8.39
C GLU A 178 4.91 -0.98 7.20
N VAL A 179 5.56 0.14 7.49
CA VAL A 179 6.16 1.00 6.45
C VAL A 179 7.67 0.94 6.61
N VAL A 180 8.35 0.61 5.52
CA VAL A 180 9.81 0.46 5.47
C VAL A 180 10.40 1.39 4.42
N ASP A 181 11.66 1.80 4.59
CA ASP A 181 12.39 2.53 3.56
C ASP A 181 12.56 1.65 2.32
N LYS A 182 12.50 2.25 1.13
CA LYS A 182 12.51 1.52 -0.14
C LYS A 182 13.80 0.70 -0.33
N ASP A 183 14.93 1.20 0.16
CA ASP A 183 16.24 0.57 0.12
C ASP A 183 16.48 -0.45 1.25
N ARG A 184 15.51 -0.63 2.15
CA ARG A 184 15.56 -1.53 3.31
C ARG A 184 14.42 -2.53 3.34
N LEU A 185 14.01 -2.99 2.14
CA LEU A 185 13.00 -4.03 2.08
C LEU A 185 13.53 -5.29 2.78
N PRO A 186 12.79 -5.86 3.75
CA PRO A 186 13.26 -7.04 4.47
C PRO A 186 13.42 -8.26 3.59
N ASP A 187 14.51 -9.00 3.73
CA ASP A 187 14.78 -10.22 2.95
C ASP A 187 13.67 -11.27 3.12
N GLU A 188 13.03 -11.29 4.30
CA GLU A 188 11.92 -12.18 4.61
C GLU A 188 10.70 -12.00 3.70
N VAL A 189 10.56 -10.85 3.03
CA VAL A 189 9.48 -10.61 2.05
C VAL A 189 9.54 -11.66 0.94
N PHE A 190 10.74 -12.04 0.49
CA PHE A 190 10.94 -13.00 -0.61
C PHE A 190 11.40 -14.39 -0.15
N ARG A 191 11.27 -14.72 1.13
CA ARG A 191 11.68 -16.02 1.64
C ARG A 191 10.88 -17.17 1.00
N ARG A 192 11.58 -18.28 0.71
CA ARG A 192 10.98 -19.45 0.06
C ARG A 192 10.57 -20.55 1.04
N HIS A 193 11.03 -20.47 2.28
CA HIS A 193 10.82 -21.49 3.33
C HIS A 193 10.22 -20.85 4.59
N GLY A 194 9.86 -21.69 5.55
CA GLY A 194 9.25 -21.29 6.83
C GLY A 194 7.73 -21.12 6.70
N GLN A 195 7.08 -20.54 7.70
CA GLN A 195 5.62 -20.43 7.74
C GLN A 195 5.06 -19.75 6.49
N PRO A 196 3.95 -20.27 5.93
CA PRO A 196 3.29 -19.66 4.79
C PRO A 196 2.74 -18.27 5.15
N VAL A 197 3.04 -17.28 4.30
CA VAL A 197 2.61 -15.90 4.45
C VAL A 197 2.21 -15.37 3.07
N LEU A 198 1.20 -14.52 3.04
CA LEU A 198 0.91 -13.63 1.92
C LEU A 198 1.44 -12.24 2.29
N THR A 199 2.29 -11.68 1.43
CA THR A 199 2.82 -10.32 1.57
C THR A 199 2.32 -9.45 0.44
N LEU A 200 1.59 -8.37 0.77
CA LEU A 200 1.15 -7.36 -0.18
C LEU A 200 2.07 -6.15 -0.08
N VAL A 201 2.55 -5.65 -1.22
CA VAL A 201 3.55 -4.57 -1.29
C VAL A 201 3.04 -3.44 -2.16
N THR A 202 3.11 -2.21 -1.67
CA THR A 202 2.86 -1.00 -2.45
C THR A 202 3.79 0.13 -2.03
N CYS A 203 3.85 1.19 -2.83
CA CYS A 203 4.63 2.39 -2.50
C CYS A 203 4.02 3.16 -1.32
N ALA A 204 4.87 3.90 -0.59
CA ALA A 204 4.45 4.77 0.52
C ALA A 204 5.22 6.10 0.53
N PRO A 205 4.56 7.21 0.95
CA PRO A 205 5.19 8.53 1.09
C PRO A 205 6.42 8.51 2.02
N PRO A 206 7.33 9.50 1.87
CA PRO A 206 7.20 10.68 1.02
C PRO A 206 7.44 10.38 -0.45
N TYR A 207 6.84 11.20 -1.33
CA TYR A 207 7.13 11.20 -2.76
C TYR A 207 8.20 12.28 -3.05
N ASP A 208 9.28 11.88 -3.67
CA ASP A 208 10.38 12.77 -4.07
C ASP A 208 10.74 12.48 -5.53
N ARG A 209 10.37 13.42 -6.41
CA ARG A 209 10.59 13.26 -7.85
C ARG A 209 12.07 13.20 -8.22
N GLU A 210 12.93 13.96 -7.50
CA GLU A 210 14.37 14.01 -7.77
C GLU A 210 15.06 12.71 -7.35
N ARG A 211 14.49 12.01 -6.37
CA ARG A 211 14.97 10.71 -5.86
C ARG A 211 14.23 9.51 -6.46
N GLY A 212 13.50 9.69 -7.56
CA GLY A 212 12.86 8.61 -8.30
C GLY A 212 11.51 8.17 -7.73
N GLY A 213 10.76 9.06 -7.09
CA GLY A 213 9.38 8.81 -6.67
C GLY A 213 9.21 8.49 -5.18
N TYR A 214 8.39 7.52 -4.84
CA TYR A 214 8.15 7.11 -3.46
C TYR A 214 9.40 6.56 -2.80
N GLN A 215 9.66 7.02 -1.56
CA GLN A 215 10.87 6.67 -0.81
C GLN A 215 10.68 5.50 0.15
N ARG A 216 9.43 5.05 0.34
CA ARG A 216 9.09 3.93 1.23
C ARG A 216 8.13 2.96 0.57
N ASN A 217 8.00 1.78 1.17
CA ASN A 217 7.00 0.78 0.83
C ASN A 217 6.10 0.52 2.04
N LEU A 218 4.81 0.30 1.77
CA LEU A 218 3.85 -0.27 2.70
C LEU A 218 3.81 -1.79 2.48
N LEU A 219 4.00 -2.54 3.54
CA LEU A 219 3.92 -3.99 3.58
C LEU A 219 2.73 -4.41 4.42
N VAL A 220 1.91 -5.32 3.90
CA VAL A 220 0.82 -5.97 4.64
C VAL A 220 1.09 -7.46 4.65
N TYR A 221 1.12 -8.05 5.85
CA TYR A 221 1.33 -9.49 6.04
C TYR A 221 0.04 -10.15 6.47
N ALA A 222 -0.24 -11.30 5.87
CA ALA A 222 -1.39 -12.12 6.21
C ALA A 222 -1.01 -13.59 6.26
N VAL A 223 -1.58 -14.34 7.19
CA VAL A 223 -1.37 -15.78 7.34
C VAL A 223 -2.60 -16.54 6.83
N PRO A 224 -2.45 -17.82 6.40
CA PRO A 224 -3.60 -18.63 6.01
C PRO A 224 -4.64 -18.65 7.13
N ALA A 225 -5.90 -18.35 6.79
CA ALA A 225 -7.03 -18.54 7.69
C ALA A 225 -7.33 -20.04 7.75
N GLY A 226 -7.45 -20.57 8.97
CA GLY A 226 -7.76 -21.98 9.22
C GLY A 226 -9.15 -22.37 8.73
#